data_d3bc6d8fab01b5b0cd5068a4466920fa
#
_entry.id   d3bc6d8fab01b5b0cd5068a4466920fa
#
_cell.length_a   1.000
_cell.length_b   1.000
_cell.length_c   1.000
_cell.angle_alpha   90.00
_cell.angle_beta   90.00
_cell.angle_gamma   90.00
#
_symmetry.space_group_name_H-M   'P 1'
#
loop_
_entity.id
_entity.type
_entity.pdbx_description
1 polymer ?
#
loop_
_entity_poly.entity_id
_entity_poly.type
_entity_poly.pdbx_seq_one_letter_code
_entity_poly.pdbx_strand_id
1 'polypeptide(L)'
;DEYTDPVGQRIRINKIPFTVIGLLKEKGQGGMGEDQDDIIYAPFSTVQRRMRGDRQNIQQIYISAVSEEKIELASEEIDDLLRTRKNISKYEDPPFNIRTQTEIVEMFTSTSNTMMVLLAGIASISLIVGGIGIMNIMLVSVTERTREIGLRMAVGARGKDILRQFLLEAILLSLLGGLIGAAFGILSSKLFVVIMGWPVTVSSYSVILAFSFAFIVGVFFGWYPASKAARLIPMDALRYE
;
A
#
# COMPACT_ATOMS: atom_id res chain seq x y z
N ASP A 1 23.57 -3.66 33.66
CA ASP A 1 24.28 -2.38 33.77
C ASP A 1 24.46 -1.79 32.38
N GLU A 2 23.70 -0.73 32.11
CA GLU A 2 23.48 -0.11 30.78
C GLU A 2 24.70 0.72 30.27
N TYR A 3 25.79 0.74 31.00
CA TYR A 3 26.96 1.63 30.74
C TYR A 3 28.33 0.96 30.70
N THR A 4 28.38 -0.37 30.71
CA THR A 4 29.69 -1.04 30.70
C THR A 4 30.02 -1.48 29.28
N ASP A 5 31.15 -1.00 28.73
CA ASP A 5 31.64 -1.44 27.40
C ASP A 5 31.80 -2.97 27.43
N PRO A 6 31.07 -3.69 26.59
CA PRO A 6 31.10 -5.15 26.55
C PRO A 6 32.38 -5.70 25.89
N VAL A 7 33.17 -4.88 25.23
CA VAL A 7 34.36 -5.31 24.50
C VAL A 7 35.41 -5.85 25.49
N GLY A 8 35.93 -7.04 25.23
CA GLY A 8 36.87 -7.75 26.11
C GLY A 8 36.23 -8.60 27.21
N GLN A 9 34.89 -8.46 27.45
CA GLN A 9 34.20 -9.26 28.45
C GLN A 9 33.91 -10.67 27.96
N ARG A 10 33.72 -11.62 28.89
CA ARG A 10 33.34 -13.00 28.59
C ARG A 10 31.84 -13.20 28.80
N ILE A 11 31.15 -13.60 27.73
CA ILE A 11 29.74 -13.98 27.75
C ILE A 11 29.62 -15.50 27.58
N ARG A 12 28.53 -16.11 28.05
CA ARG A 12 28.23 -17.51 27.83
C ARG A 12 27.00 -17.69 26.93
N ILE A 13 27.24 -18.32 25.78
CA ILE A 13 26.16 -18.68 24.82
C ILE A 13 26.04 -20.21 24.86
N ASN A 14 24.87 -20.75 25.23
CA ASN A 14 24.66 -22.18 25.38
C ASN A 14 25.75 -22.90 26.22
N LYS A 15 26.13 -22.29 27.34
CA LYS A 15 27.20 -22.77 28.25
C LYS A 15 28.63 -22.69 27.71
N ILE A 16 28.83 -22.21 26.49
CA ILE A 16 30.15 -22.04 25.86
C ILE A 16 30.63 -20.59 26.10
N PRO A 17 31.83 -20.40 26.60
CA PRO A 17 32.37 -19.06 26.83
C PRO A 17 32.84 -18.44 25.50
N PHE A 18 32.46 -17.19 25.27
CA PHE A 18 32.90 -16.33 24.17
C PHE A 18 33.49 -15.03 24.75
N THR A 19 34.48 -14.50 24.09
CA THR A 19 35.00 -13.15 24.41
C THR A 19 34.44 -12.18 23.36
N VAL A 20 33.82 -11.08 23.82
CA VAL A 20 33.32 -10.03 22.95
C VAL A 20 34.48 -9.26 22.35
N ILE A 21 34.59 -9.20 21.03
CA ILE A 21 35.68 -8.52 20.33
C ILE A 21 35.23 -7.19 19.71
N GLY A 22 33.95 -6.92 19.68
CA GLY A 22 33.40 -5.68 19.15
C GLY A 22 31.90 -5.60 19.31
N LEU A 23 31.37 -4.39 19.24
CA LEU A 23 29.93 -4.08 19.22
C LEU A 23 29.56 -3.55 17.85
N LEU A 24 28.48 -4.06 17.29
CA LEU A 24 27.95 -3.58 16.01
C LEU A 24 27.09 -2.33 16.23
N LYS A 25 27.00 -1.49 15.21
CA LYS A 25 26.12 -0.32 15.24
C LYS A 25 24.67 -0.80 15.11
N GLU A 26 23.80 -0.22 15.92
CA GLU A 26 22.35 -0.43 15.84
C GLU A 26 21.82 -0.15 14.44
N LYS A 27 20.98 -1.06 13.94
CA LYS A 27 20.25 -0.95 12.68
C LYS A 27 18.75 -0.73 12.90
N GLY A 28 18.25 -1.09 14.09
CA GLY A 28 16.84 -1.03 14.43
C GLY A 28 16.01 -2.15 13.79
N GLN A 29 14.70 -1.95 13.76
CA GLN A 29 13.79 -2.93 13.20
C GLN A 29 13.87 -2.97 11.67
N GLY A 30 13.96 -4.18 11.13
CA GLY A 30 13.88 -4.43 9.69
C GLY A 30 12.49 -4.14 9.12
N GLY A 31 12.39 -4.02 7.80
CA GLY A 31 11.14 -3.73 7.11
C GLY A 31 10.00 -4.75 7.32
N MET A 32 10.29 -5.93 7.89
CA MET A 32 9.32 -6.96 8.28
C MET A 32 9.06 -7.01 9.80
N GLY A 33 9.54 -6.02 10.58
CA GLY A 33 9.38 -5.97 12.03
C GLY A 33 10.34 -6.89 12.79
N GLU A 34 11.31 -7.51 12.12
CA GLU A 34 12.36 -8.28 12.76
C GLU A 34 13.36 -7.33 13.40
N ASP A 35 13.74 -7.61 14.65
CA ASP A 35 14.81 -6.91 15.32
C ASP A 35 16.15 -7.35 14.70
N GLN A 36 16.81 -6.41 13.97
CA GLN A 36 18.11 -6.68 13.33
C GLN A 36 19.28 -6.60 14.31
N ASP A 37 19.01 -6.17 15.53
CA ASP A 37 20.05 -5.93 16.54
C ASP A 37 20.23 -7.13 17.48
N ASP A 38 19.27 -8.06 17.52
CA ASP A 38 19.38 -9.32 18.28
C ASP A 38 20.19 -10.40 17.53
N ILE A 39 21.41 -10.05 17.11
CA ILE A 39 22.30 -10.93 16.33
C ILE A 39 23.70 -10.99 16.94
N ILE A 40 24.26 -12.19 17.02
CA ILE A 40 25.63 -12.43 17.43
C ILE A 40 26.42 -13.02 16.27
N TYR A 41 27.48 -12.35 15.86
CA TYR A 41 28.43 -12.88 14.88
C TYR A 41 29.57 -13.61 15.57
N ALA A 42 29.80 -14.84 15.20
CA ALA A 42 30.92 -15.66 15.72
C ALA A 42 31.61 -16.39 14.57
N PRO A 43 32.91 -16.75 14.72
CA PRO A 43 33.61 -17.49 13.68
C PRO A 43 32.91 -18.81 13.34
N PHE A 44 32.70 -19.05 12.04
CA PHE A 44 32.01 -20.24 11.52
C PHE A 44 32.55 -21.55 12.13
N SER A 45 33.85 -21.73 12.17
CA SER A 45 34.49 -22.92 12.73
C SER A 45 34.17 -23.15 14.23
N THR A 46 33.99 -22.06 14.99
CA THR A 46 33.63 -22.14 16.42
C THR A 46 32.17 -22.54 16.58
N VAL A 47 31.28 -21.95 15.80
CA VAL A 47 29.83 -22.28 15.79
C VAL A 47 29.64 -23.74 15.36
N GLN A 48 30.31 -24.15 14.28
CA GLN A 48 30.18 -25.49 13.73
C GLN A 48 30.66 -26.56 14.74
N ARG A 49 31.86 -26.42 15.29
CA ARG A 49 32.45 -27.45 16.16
C ARG A 49 31.86 -27.47 17.58
N ARG A 50 31.55 -26.29 18.13
CA ARG A 50 31.15 -26.18 19.55
C ARG A 50 29.65 -26.10 19.76
N MET A 51 28.90 -25.52 18.82
CA MET A 51 27.45 -25.29 19.01
C MET A 51 26.61 -26.32 18.24
N ARG A 52 27.04 -26.75 17.04
CA ARG A 52 26.26 -27.66 16.19
C ARG A 52 26.72 -29.12 16.19
N GLY A 53 27.81 -29.43 16.92
CA GLY A 53 28.29 -30.81 17.04
C GLY A 53 28.60 -31.44 15.68
N ASP A 54 29.63 -30.95 15.02
CA ASP A 54 30.22 -31.53 13.78
C ASP A 54 29.27 -31.80 12.59
N ARG A 55 28.11 -31.14 12.56
CA ARG A 55 27.23 -31.16 11.39
C ARG A 55 27.81 -30.27 10.30
N GLN A 56 28.33 -30.89 9.26
CA GLN A 56 28.94 -30.21 8.09
C GLN A 56 27.93 -29.47 7.20
N ASN A 57 26.68 -29.30 7.64
CA ASN A 57 25.63 -28.67 6.84
C ASN A 57 25.64 -27.15 7.05
N ILE A 58 25.86 -26.43 5.98
CA ILE A 58 25.65 -24.99 5.87
C ILE A 58 24.16 -24.77 5.58
N GLN A 59 23.50 -23.91 6.36
CA GLN A 59 22.08 -23.63 6.14
C GLN A 59 21.88 -22.59 5.06
N GLN A 60 22.76 -21.58 5.01
CA GLN A 60 22.59 -20.46 4.11
C GLN A 60 23.97 -19.88 3.76
N ILE A 61 24.14 -19.50 2.50
CA ILE A 61 25.32 -18.81 1.98
C ILE A 61 24.81 -17.52 1.32
N TYR A 62 25.34 -16.38 1.75
CA TYR A 62 25.08 -15.09 1.10
C TYR A 62 26.22 -14.80 0.14
N ILE A 63 25.88 -14.50 -1.11
CA ILE A 63 26.82 -14.21 -2.17
C ILE A 63 26.45 -12.87 -2.79
N SER A 64 27.44 -12.04 -3.06
CA SER A 64 27.25 -10.74 -3.74
C SER A 64 27.73 -10.85 -5.19
N ALA A 65 26.86 -10.49 -6.13
CA ALA A 65 27.23 -10.33 -7.53
C ALA A 65 27.95 -8.97 -7.73
N VAL A 66 28.79 -8.90 -8.77
CA VAL A 66 29.55 -7.68 -9.10
C VAL A 66 28.64 -6.53 -9.57
N SER A 67 27.51 -6.87 -10.24
CA SER A 67 26.48 -5.94 -10.67
C SER A 67 25.13 -6.62 -10.72
N GLU A 68 24.05 -5.83 -10.70
CA GLU A 68 22.68 -6.33 -10.77
C GLU A 68 22.43 -7.16 -12.06
N GLU A 69 22.97 -6.70 -13.18
CA GLU A 69 22.88 -7.38 -14.48
C GLU A 69 23.53 -8.78 -14.51
N LYS A 70 24.44 -9.05 -13.57
CA LYS A 70 25.17 -10.33 -13.48
C LYS A 70 24.60 -11.26 -12.41
N ILE A 71 23.51 -10.91 -11.76
CA ILE A 71 22.90 -11.75 -10.72
C ILE A 71 22.46 -13.10 -11.32
N GLU A 72 21.83 -13.07 -12.48
CA GLU A 72 21.31 -14.27 -13.15
C GLU A 72 22.44 -15.19 -13.57
N LEU A 73 23.49 -14.65 -14.21
CA LEU A 73 24.68 -15.40 -14.59
C LEU A 73 25.38 -16.01 -13.36
N ALA A 74 25.52 -15.24 -12.28
CA ALA A 74 26.12 -15.73 -11.04
C ALA A 74 25.29 -16.86 -10.42
N SER A 75 23.95 -16.77 -10.51
CA SER A 75 23.04 -17.82 -10.02
C SER A 75 23.23 -19.14 -10.80
N GLU A 76 23.35 -19.06 -12.12
CA GLU A 76 23.62 -20.23 -12.96
C GLU A 76 24.98 -20.84 -12.66
N GLU A 77 26.03 -20.03 -12.55
CA GLU A 77 27.38 -20.50 -12.22
C GLU A 77 27.43 -21.19 -10.84
N ILE A 78 26.68 -20.67 -9.87
CA ILE A 78 26.56 -21.25 -8.53
C ILE A 78 25.82 -22.59 -8.58
N ASP A 79 24.72 -22.68 -9.34
CA ASP A 79 23.98 -23.94 -9.52
C ASP A 79 24.88 -25.02 -10.11
N ASP A 80 25.59 -24.72 -11.20
CA ASP A 80 26.50 -25.64 -11.87
C ASP A 80 27.66 -26.07 -10.94
N LEU A 81 28.24 -25.13 -10.20
CA LEU A 81 29.29 -25.42 -9.24
C LEU A 81 28.81 -26.34 -8.12
N LEU A 82 27.64 -26.05 -7.53
CA LEU A 82 27.08 -26.83 -6.43
C LEU A 82 26.65 -28.21 -6.89
N ARG A 83 26.06 -28.35 -8.09
CA ARG A 83 25.72 -29.64 -8.69
C ARG A 83 26.97 -30.47 -8.94
N THR A 84 28.00 -29.89 -9.53
CA THR A 84 29.28 -30.56 -9.76
C THR A 84 29.92 -31.03 -8.45
N ARG A 85 29.98 -30.17 -7.43
CA ARG A 85 30.56 -30.50 -6.14
C ARG A 85 29.81 -31.57 -5.35
N LYS A 86 28.48 -31.60 -5.49
CA LYS A 86 27.61 -32.58 -4.82
C LYS A 86 27.34 -33.82 -5.67
N ASN A 87 27.89 -33.89 -6.89
CA ASN A 87 27.70 -34.96 -7.84
C ASN A 87 26.25 -35.26 -8.20
N ILE A 88 25.44 -34.15 -8.37
CA ILE A 88 24.01 -34.20 -8.68
C ILE A 88 23.82 -34.04 -10.18
N SER A 89 23.02 -34.93 -10.77
CA SER A 89 22.69 -34.84 -12.19
C SER A 89 21.87 -33.58 -12.51
N LYS A 90 22.01 -33.03 -13.72
CA LYS A 90 21.26 -31.89 -14.20
C LYS A 90 19.74 -32.10 -14.19
N TYR A 91 19.29 -33.33 -14.20
CA TYR A 91 17.88 -33.75 -14.23
C TYR A 91 17.32 -34.12 -12.85
N GLU A 92 18.14 -34.02 -11.81
CA GLU A 92 17.75 -34.35 -10.44
C GLU A 92 17.50 -33.07 -9.64
N ASP A 93 16.46 -33.07 -8.79
CA ASP A 93 16.13 -31.93 -7.93
C ASP A 93 17.28 -31.72 -6.92
N PRO A 94 17.87 -30.52 -6.90
CA PRO A 94 18.97 -30.23 -6.00
C PRO A 94 18.50 -30.09 -4.56
N PRO A 95 19.27 -30.57 -3.56
CA PRO A 95 18.97 -30.40 -2.13
C PRO A 95 19.33 -28.99 -1.63
N PHE A 96 19.36 -28.00 -2.50
CA PHE A 96 19.60 -26.60 -2.21
C PHE A 96 18.66 -25.74 -3.05
N ASN A 97 18.43 -24.53 -2.60
CA ASN A 97 17.63 -23.54 -3.31
C ASN A 97 18.44 -22.24 -3.44
N ILE A 98 18.56 -21.74 -4.65
CA ILE A 98 19.18 -20.44 -4.93
C ILE A 98 18.03 -19.44 -5.04
N ARG A 99 18.11 -18.33 -4.30
CA ARG A 99 17.16 -17.22 -4.37
C ARG A 99 17.92 -15.97 -4.68
N THR A 100 17.52 -15.29 -5.72
CA THR A 100 18.05 -13.98 -6.05
C THR A 100 17.29 -12.89 -5.32
N GLN A 101 17.95 -11.75 -5.10
CA GLN A 101 17.26 -10.59 -4.53
C GLN A 101 16.16 -10.08 -5.47
N THR A 102 16.37 -10.19 -6.76
CA THR A 102 15.38 -9.84 -7.81
C THR A 102 14.10 -10.64 -7.65
N GLU A 103 14.19 -11.99 -7.52
CA GLU A 103 13.02 -12.85 -7.30
C GLU A 103 12.25 -12.48 -6.02
N ILE A 104 12.97 -12.16 -4.95
CA ILE A 104 12.34 -11.73 -3.69
C ILE A 104 11.57 -10.42 -3.91
N VAL A 105 12.19 -9.44 -4.57
CA VAL A 105 11.55 -8.14 -4.87
C VAL A 105 10.34 -8.33 -5.79
N GLU A 106 10.44 -9.17 -6.81
CA GLU A 106 9.33 -9.49 -7.72
C GLU A 106 8.16 -10.15 -6.98
N MET A 107 8.44 -11.08 -6.08
CA MET A 107 7.40 -11.73 -5.27
C MET A 107 6.67 -10.71 -4.39
N PHE A 108 7.40 -9.81 -3.71
CA PHE A 108 6.82 -8.75 -2.91
C PHE A 108 6.01 -7.77 -3.77
N THR A 109 6.53 -7.39 -4.92
CA THR A 109 5.85 -6.49 -5.86
C THR A 109 4.56 -7.12 -6.40
N SER A 110 4.59 -8.39 -6.77
CA SER A 110 3.42 -9.14 -7.23
C SER A 110 2.34 -9.23 -6.14
N THR A 111 2.75 -9.55 -4.91
CA THR A 111 1.85 -9.58 -3.75
C THR A 111 1.25 -8.21 -3.47
N SER A 112 2.07 -7.16 -3.48
CA SER A 112 1.62 -5.78 -3.29
C SER A 112 0.63 -5.35 -4.37
N ASN A 113 0.91 -5.68 -5.63
CA ASN A 113 0.00 -5.38 -6.75
C ASN A 113 -1.34 -6.10 -6.59
N THR A 114 -1.33 -7.36 -6.18
CA THR A 114 -2.57 -8.11 -5.90
C THR A 114 -3.38 -7.43 -4.79
N MET A 115 -2.73 -7.03 -3.69
CA MET A 115 -3.38 -6.28 -2.62
C MET A 115 -3.93 -4.93 -3.08
N MET A 116 -3.18 -4.19 -3.92
CA MET A 116 -3.64 -2.93 -4.49
C MET A 116 -4.89 -3.12 -5.35
N VAL A 117 -4.95 -4.15 -6.19
CA VAL A 117 -6.13 -4.45 -7.02
C VAL A 117 -7.34 -4.78 -6.16
N LEU A 118 -7.17 -5.59 -5.10
CA LEU A 118 -8.26 -5.92 -4.18
C LEU A 118 -8.75 -4.66 -3.44
N LEU A 119 -7.85 -3.83 -2.92
CA LEU A 119 -8.22 -2.59 -2.24
C LEU A 119 -8.89 -1.60 -3.20
N ALA A 120 -8.41 -1.48 -4.44
CA ALA A 120 -9.04 -0.66 -5.47
C ALA A 120 -10.46 -1.15 -5.81
N GLY A 121 -10.67 -2.47 -5.83
CA GLY A 121 -12.00 -3.07 -6.00
C GLY A 121 -12.96 -2.66 -4.88
N ILE A 122 -12.53 -2.81 -3.63
CA ILE A 122 -13.33 -2.42 -2.44
C ILE A 122 -13.61 -0.91 -2.46
N ALA A 123 -12.59 -0.10 -2.76
CA ALA A 123 -12.74 1.35 -2.85
C ALA A 123 -13.72 1.76 -3.95
N SER A 124 -13.69 1.08 -5.10
CA SER A 124 -14.60 1.33 -6.23
C SER A 124 -16.06 1.05 -5.85
N ILE A 125 -16.32 -0.06 -5.15
CA ILE A 125 -17.66 -0.38 -4.65
C ILE A 125 -18.13 0.69 -3.66
N SER A 126 -17.28 1.07 -2.71
CA SER A 126 -17.57 2.13 -1.72
C SER A 126 -17.88 3.47 -2.40
N LEU A 127 -17.14 3.78 -3.46
CA LEU A 127 -17.32 5.00 -4.25
C LEU A 127 -18.68 5.00 -5.00
N ILE A 128 -19.08 3.87 -5.57
CA ILE A 128 -20.40 3.70 -6.21
C ILE A 128 -21.51 3.90 -5.19
N VAL A 129 -21.41 3.28 -4.01
CA VAL A 129 -22.39 3.43 -2.94
C VAL A 129 -22.50 4.89 -2.49
N GLY A 130 -21.35 5.56 -2.29
CA GLY A 130 -21.29 7.00 -1.98
C GLY A 130 -21.91 7.86 -3.08
N GLY A 131 -21.65 7.54 -4.35
CA GLY A 131 -22.23 8.22 -5.50
C GLY A 131 -23.75 8.07 -5.57
N ILE A 132 -24.28 6.89 -5.28
CA ILE A 132 -25.73 6.66 -5.16
C ILE A 132 -26.30 7.51 -4.03
N GLY A 133 -25.56 7.67 -2.91
CA GLY A 133 -25.94 8.57 -1.82
C GLY A 133 -26.06 10.03 -2.29
N ILE A 134 -25.09 10.53 -3.05
CA ILE A 134 -25.15 11.86 -3.67
C ILE A 134 -26.36 11.99 -4.58
N MET A 135 -26.59 11.02 -5.45
CA MET A 135 -27.74 11.00 -6.36
C MET A 135 -29.06 11.08 -5.59
N ASN A 136 -29.22 10.31 -4.52
CA ASN A 136 -30.44 10.29 -3.71
C ASN A 136 -30.67 11.65 -3.00
N ILE A 137 -29.62 12.23 -2.40
CA ILE A 137 -29.72 13.56 -1.79
C ILE A 137 -30.11 14.61 -2.81
N MET A 138 -29.53 14.57 -4.00
CA MET A 138 -29.84 15.50 -5.07
C MET A 138 -31.27 15.32 -5.60
N LEU A 139 -31.78 14.08 -5.70
CA LEU A 139 -33.16 13.82 -6.09
C LEU A 139 -34.15 14.38 -5.09
N VAL A 140 -33.88 14.23 -3.79
CA VAL A 140 -34.70 14.84 -2.72
C VAL A 140 -34.63 16.36 -2.82
N SER A 141 -33.44 16.94 -2.96
CA SER A 141 -33.26 18.39 -3.12
C SER A 141 -34.03 18.96 -4.33
N VAL A 142 -34.02 18.25 -5.46
CA VAL A 142 -34.81 18.63 -6.66
C VAL A 142 -36.30 18.60 -6.36
N THR A 143 -36.80 17.56 -5.67
CA THR A 143 -38.24 17.47 -5.33
C THR A 143 -38.68 18.54 -4.35
N GLU A 144 -37.88 18.80 -3.31
CA GLU A 144 -38.17 19.88 -2.34
C GLU A 144 -38.16 21.28 -2.99
N ARG A 145 -37.27 21.51 -3.97
CA ARG A 145 -37.13 22.78 -4.69
C ARG A 145 -37.91 22.85 -6.00
N THR A 146 -38.82 21.90 -6.26
CA THR A 146 -39.56 21.84 -7.52
C THR A 146 -40.29 23.15 -7.86
N ARG A 147 -40.96 23.75 -6.90
CA ARG A 147 -41.66 25.03 -7.05
C ARG A 147 -40.72 26.20 -7.33
N GLU A 148 -39.57 26.24 -6.67
CA GLU A 148 -38.55 27.25 -6.90
C GLU A 148 -37.96 27.15 -8.33
N ILE A 149 -37.66 25.92 -8.77
CA ILE A 149 -37.17 25.63 -10.12
C ILE A 149 -38.23 26.08 -11.16
N GLY A 150 -39.51 25.75 -10.92
CA GLY A 150 -40.61 26.16 -11.76
C GLY A 150 -40.74 27.66 -11.88
N LEU A 151 -40.59 28.40 -10.76
CA LEU A 151 -40.62 29.87 -10.74
C LEU A 151 -39.46 30.44 -11.58
N ARG A 152 -38.23 29.94 -11.41
CA ARG A 152 -37.07 30.39 -12.20
C ARG A 152 -37.27 30.18 -13.68
N MET A 153 -37.83 29.04 -14.07
CA MET A 153 -38.11 28.72 -15.47
C MET A 153 -39.24 29.61 -16.03
N ALA A 154 -40.28 29.93 -15.24
CA ALA A 154 -41.35 30.82 -15.60
C ALA A 154 -40.89 32.26 -15.86
N VAL A 155 -39.84 32.73 -15.14
CA VAL A 155 -39.22 34.04 -15.31
C VAL A 155 -38.15 34.05 -16.43
N GLY A 156 -37.91 32.89 -17.10
CA GLY A 156 -37.08 32.82 -18.32
C GLY A 156 -35.76 32.06 -18.17
N ALA A 157 -35.48 31.39 -17.03
CA ALA A 157 -34.32 30.51 -16.91
C ALA A 157 -34.45 29.32 -17.89
N ARG A 158 -33.34 29.03 -18.57
CA ARG A 158 -33.27 27.88 -19.49
C ARG A 158 -32.99 26.59 -18.73
N GLY A 159 -33.51 25.45 -19.19
CA GLY A 159 -33.19 24.15 -18.57
C GLY A 159 -31.68 23.87 -18.44
N LYS A 160 -30.85 24.40 -19.36
CA LYS A 160 -29.37 24.31 -19.26
C LYS A 160 -28.78 25.03 -18.04
N ASP A 161 -29.41 26.11 -17.61
CA ASP A 161 -28.94 26.89 -16.46
C ASP A 161 -29.26 26.13 -15.17
N ILE A 162 -30.43 25.53 -15.10
CA ILE A 162 -30.83 24.63 -14.00
C ILE A 162 -29.91 23.39 -13.95
N LEU A 163 -29.67 22.76 -15.11
CA LEU A 163 -28.76 21.61 -15.21
C LEU A 163 -27.38 21.96 -14.63
N ARG A 164 -26.79 23.07 -15.08
CA ARG A 164 -25.46 23.52 -14.63
C ARG A 164 -25.44 23.80 -13.13
N GLN A 165 -26.47 24.43 -12.61
CA GLN A 165 -26.58 24.75 -11.17
C GLN A 165 -26.55 23.45 -10.34
N PHE A 166 -27.46 22.52 -10.60
CA PHE A 166 -27.53 21.27 -9.83
C PHE A 166 -26.32 20.36 -10.04
N LEU A 167 -25.72 20.36 -11.25
CA LEU A 167 -24.51 19.63 -11.51
C LEU A 167 -23.31 20.19 -10.74
N LEU A 168 -23.18 21.52 -10.67
CA LEU A 168 -22.17 22.18 -9.85
C LEU A 168 -22.36 21.87 -8.36
N GLU A 169 -23.60 21.85 -7.87
CA GLU A 169 -23.92 21.51 -6.49
C GLU A 169 -23.47 20.07 -6.18
N ALA A 170 -23.74 19.10 -7.07
CA ALA A 170 -23.28 17.71 -6.92
C ALA A 170 -21.75 17.59 -6.94
N ILE A 171 -21.08 18.29 -7.85
CA ILE A 171 -19.61 18.33 -7.93
C ILE A 171 -19.02 18.91 -6.66
N LEU A 172 -19.53 20.01 -6.16
CA LEU A 172 -19.05 20.64 -4.93
C LEU A 172 -19.22 19.70 -3.74
N LEU A 173 -20.37 19.04 -3.58
CA LEU A 173 -20.60 18.04 -2.54
C LEU A 173 -19.57 16.90 -2.62
N SER A 174 -19.34 16.40 -3.83
CA SER A 174 -18.38 15.32 -4.04
C SER A 174 -16.94 15.76 -3.75
N LEU A 175 -16.54 16.95 -4.17
CA LEU A 175 -15.20 17.48 -3.91
C LEU A 175 -14.98 17.78 -2.42
N LEU A 176 -15.98 18.29 -1.72
CA LEU A 176 -15.92 18.49 -0.25
C LEU A 176 -15.78 17.14 0.47
N GLY A 177 -16.56 16.14 0.07
CA GLY A 177 -16.39 14.78 0.58
C GLY A 177 -15.01 14.22 0.29
N GLY A 178 -14.49 14.44 -0.92
CA GLY A 178 -13.14 14.07 -1.31
C GLY A 178 -12.04 14.76 -0.48
N LEU A 179 -12.20 16.05 -0.19
CA LEU A 179 -11.29 16.81 0.66
C LEU A 179 -11.26 16.25 2.09
N ILE A 180 -12.42 16.03 2.67
CA ILE A 180 -12.56 15.45 4.01
C ILE A 180 -11.95 14.04 4.03
N GLY A 181 -12.28 13.20 3.04
CA GLY A 181 -11.74 11.86 2.92
C GLY A 181 -10.22 11.84 2.77
N ALA A 182 -9.64 12.73 1.95
CA ALA A 182 -8.20 12.87 1.79
C ALA A 182 -7.53 13.32 3.10
N ALA A 183 -8.12 14.29 3.81
CA ALA A 183 -7.62 14.75 5.10
C ALA A 183 -7.62 13.61 6.14
N PHE A 184 -8.71 12.84 6.23
CA PHE A 184 -8.79 11.65 7.08
C PHE A 184 -7.76 10.58 6.69
N GLY A 185 -7.58 10.31 5.40
CA GLY A 185 -6.60 9.35 4.90
C GLY A 185 -5.16 9.72 5.27
N ILE A 186 -4.80 11.00 5.09
CA ILE A 186 -3.47 11.50 5.46
C ILE A 186 -3.25 11.44 6.98
N LEU A 187 -4.27 11.84 7.76
CA LEU A 187 -4.18 11.83 9.21
C LEU A 187 -4.04 10.41 9.76
N SER A 188 -4.85 9.49 9.27
CA SER A 188 -4.77 8.07 9.63
C SER A 188 -3.41 7.47 9.28
N SER A 189 -2.89 7.77 8.08
CA SER A 189 -1.57 7.34 7.64
C SER A 189 -0.46 7.80 8.60
N LYS A 190 -0.47 9.08 9.01
CA LYS A 190 0.49 9.61 10.00
C LYS A 190 0.34 8.94 11.37
N LEU A 191 -0.89 8.65 11.79
CA LEU A 191 -1.14 7.98 13.05
C LEU A 191 -0.56 6.56 13.05
N PHE A 192 -0.64 5.83 11.93
CA PHE A 192 -0.01 4.52 11.77
C PHE A 192 1.51 4.57 11.91
N VAL A 193 2.15 5.60 11.35
CA VAL A 193 3.61 5.81 11.53
C VAL A 193 3.97 5.96 13.01
N VAL A 194 3.19 6.74 13.76
CA VAL A 194 3.48 7.02 15.18
C VAL A 194 3.23 5.80 16.06
N ILE A 195 2.17 5.03 15.79
CA ILE A 195 1.78 3.89 16.66
C ILE A 195 2.59 2.63 16.32
N MET A 196 2.80 2.35 15.03
CA MET A 196 3.42 1.10 14.59
C MET A 196 4.87 1.25 14.16
N GLY A 197 5.40 2.47 14.04
CA GLY A 197 6.77 2.72 13.59
C GLY A 197 7.00 2.41 12.10
N TRP A 198 5.95 2.14 11.31
CA TRP A 198 6.09 1.79 9.91
C TRP A 198 6.30 3.03 9.05
N PRO A 199 7.30 3.05 8.17
CA PRO A 199 7.52 4.18 7.27
C PRO A 199 6.40 4.21 6.21
N VAL A 200 5.46 5.14 6.35
CA VAL A 200 4.38 5.35 5.38
C VAL A 200 4.60 6.68 4.68
N THR A 201 4.63 6.66 3.35
CA THR A 201 4.73 7.87 2.52
C THR A 201 3.43 8.08 1.75
N VAL A 202 2.87 9.27 1.86
CA VAL A 202 1.69 9.66 1.09
C VAL A 202 2.15 10.27 -0.23
N SER A 203 1.82 9.63 -1.35
CA SER A 203 2.13 10.13 -2.68
C SER A 203 1.18 11.26 -3.09
N SER A 204 1.73 12.37 -3.58
CA SER A 204 0.94 13.47 -4.16
C SER A 204 0.09 13.00 -5.34
N TYR A 205 0.57 12.02 -6.09
CA TYR A 205 -0.18 11.39 -7.19
C TYR A 205 -1.48 10.73 -6.69
N SER A 206 -1.43 10.03 -5.56
CA SER A 206 -2.63 9.39 -4.96
C SER A 206 -3.68 10.42 -4.55
N VAL A 207 -3.25 11.58 -4.05
CA VAL A 207 -4.17 12.66 -3.69
C VAL A 207 -4.85 13.25 -4.93
N ILE A 208 -4.08 13.53 -5.99
CA ILE A 208 -4.64 14.03 -7.27
C ILE A 208 -5.63 13.02 -7.86
N LEU A 209 -5.27 11.74 -7.82
CA LEU A 209 -6.14 10.65 -8.30
C LEU A 209 -7.45 10.60 -7.52
N ALA A 210 -7.42 10.72 -6.19
CA ALA A 210 -8.60 10.74 -5.34
C ALA A 210 -9.53 11.90 -5.68
N PHE A 211 -9.00 13.12 -5.89
CA PHE A 211 -9.80 14.27 -6.33
C PHE A 211 -10.38 14.10 -7.73
N SER A 212 -9.63 13.49 -8.65
CA SER A 212 -10.12 13.19 -10.00
C SER A 212 -11.29 12.22 -9.96
N PHE A 213 -11.21 11.18 -9.14
CA PHE A 213 -12.32 10.25 -8.93
C PHE A 213 -13.52 10.93 -8.26
N ALA A 214 -13.31 11.75 -7.24
CA ALA A 214 -14.39 12.51 -6.59
C ALA A 214 -15.13 13.39 -7.62
N PHE A 215 -14.40 14.09 -8.48
CA PHE A 215 -15.00 14.90 -9.55
C PHE A 215 -15.82 14.04 -10.51
N ILE A 216 -15.28 12.92 -11.00
CA ILE A 216 -15.98 12.00 -11.90
C ILE A 216 -17.28 11.48 -11.27
N VAL A 217 -17.24 11.10 -10.00
CA VAL A 217 -18.42 10.64 -9.25
C VAL A 217 -19.45 11.74 -9.13
N GLY A 218 -19.04 12.96 -8.78
CA GLY A 218 -19.93 14.12 -8.70
C GLY A 218 -20.65 14.39 -10.03
N VAL A 219 -19.91 14.34 -11.13
CA VAL A 219 -20.50 14.50 -12.49
C VAL A 219 -21.43 13.35 -12.83
N PHE A 220 -21.00 12.11 -12.66
CA PHE A 220 -21.75 10.92 -13.09
C PHE A 220 -23.07 10.77 -12.31
N PHE A 221 -23.00 10.80 -10.99
CA PHE A 221 -24.17 10.62 -10.14
C PHE A 221 -25.02 11.89 -10.00
N GLY A 222 -24.44 13.08 -10.22
CA GLY A 222 -25.16 14.36 -10.23
C GLY A 222 -25.89 14.62 -11.55
N TRP A 223 -25.47 14.02 -12.66
CA TRP A 223 -26.08 14.25 -13.97
C TRP A 223 -27.56 13.86 -14.03
N TYR A 224 -27.93 12.71 -13.49
CA TYR A 224 -29.31 12.22 -13.55
C TYR A 224 -30.30 13.15 -12.83
N PRO A 225 -30.12 13.50 -11.53
CA PRO A 225 -31.00 14.44 -10.84
C PRO A 225 -30.99 15.84 -11.46
N ALA A 226 -29.84 16.34 -11.89
CA ALA A 226 -29.72 17.63 -12.54
C ALA A 226 -30.47 17.67 -13.87
N SER A 227 -30.43 16.58 -14.67
CA SER A 227 -31.18 16.45 -15.90
C SER A 227 -32.70 16.37 -15.65
N LYS A 228 -33.11 15.69 -14.57
CA LYS A 228 -34.52 15.62 -14.16
C LYS A 228 -35.06 17.01 -13.78
N ALA A 229 -34.28 17.79 -13.01
CA ALA A 229 -34.61 19.17 -12.65
C ALA A 229 -34.74 20.07 -13.90
N ALA A 230 -33.83 19.93 -14.86
CA ALA A 230 -33.81 20.73 -16.09
C ALA A 230 -34.97 20.47 -17.04
N ARG A 231 -35.66 19.34 -16.90
CA ARG A 231 -36.81 18.93 -17.74
C ARG A 231 -38.18 19.17 -17.09
N LEU A 232 -38.23 19.81 -15.92
CA LEU A 232 -39.49 20.17 -15.27
C LEU A 232 -40.29 21.13 -16.15
N ILE A 233 -41.58 20.90 -16.23
CA ILE A 233 -42.52 21.82 -16.90
C ILE A 233 -42.92 22.89 -15.88
N PRO A 234 -42.73 24.21 -16.16
CA PRO A 234 -43.01 25.26 -15.20
C PRO A 234 -44.41 25.24 -14.62
N MET A 235 -45.43 24.95 -15.47
CA MET A 235 -46.81 24.88 -15.03
C MET A 235 -47.08 23.76 -14.03
N ASP A 236 -46.50 22.57 -14.27
CA ASP A 236 -46.67 21.42 -13.38
C ASP A 236 -45.87 21.62 -12.07
N ALA A 237 -44.69 22.22 -12.16
CA ALA A 237 -43.86 22.52 -11.02
C ALA A 237 -44.48 23.56 -10.05
N LEU A 238 -45.27 24.51 -10.56
CA LEU A 238 -45.98 25.50 -9.74
C LEU A 238 -47.24 24.94 -9.07
N ARG A 239 -47.83 23.84 -9.60
CA ARG A 239 -48.99 23.15 -9.01
C ARG A 239 -48.63 22.09 -7.99
N TYR A 240 -47.33 21.82 -7.81
CA TYR A 240 -46.83 20.85 -6.83
C TYR A 240 -47.01 21.39 -5.43
N GLU A 241 -47.88 20.76 -4.62
CA GLU A 241 -48.03 20.96 -3.18
C GLU A 241 -47.07 20.10 -2.38
#